data_88ae02b0a016dcc963992fcb64675dc9
#
_entry.id   88ae02b0a016dcc963992fcb64675dc9
#
_cell.length_a   1.000
_cell.length_b   1.000
_cell.length_c   1.000
_cell.angle_alpha   90.00
_cell.angle_beta   90.00
_cell.angle_gamma   90.00
#
_symmetry.space_group_name_H-M   'P 1'
#
loop_
_entity.id
_entity.type
_entity.pdbx_description
1 polymer ?
#
loop_
_entity_poly.entity_id
_entity_poly.type
_entity_poly.pdbx_seq_one_letter_code
_entity_poly.pdbx_strand_id
1 'polypeptide(L)'
;MLSGQVGYRISLAFVQGHPELSITSDLVGLASDLPVPMRKAAETPLAMHYQTRIKRESLQAGQTLADTLQLNLGSLLQVQYQRDLSGDRPRVMRGGIGLNEAAPAPTRGVVVSASLPLVSLDAWEPVYAKVIDADSEPGDAADDPGYGPERIALRAQEIITGGRRVTGVVAGLSKDKSQWKVNLDADQLNGYIEYRSPGRGVTAVAGGAGSGRIYARLSRLTLPKSDVDLVESLLNEPPTSAPALDVVIDDFELRGKRLGRLELMAVNRPGDDPRVREWQLSKFTLSTPEAQLGATGTWSARGAAARRAEMDFKLELRDSGAFLERLGMGKAVRGGKGVLAGQVAWLGSPLTLDFASMSGQVKVNVEAGQFLKADPGAARLLGVLSLQALPRRLLFDFRDVFEEGFAFDSFSGDLRIAQGVAHTTNLRMRGVQAVVLMEGQADIGRETQDLRVVVVPEINAGTASLAYAVINPAIGLGTFLAQLFLRRPLSEAGTRQFHVSGPWGDPQVEAIVRKNDPALTGEPRVEPATAPVPTSGATAAPAGAPPGKSNRASTGAAVALPAEPAASHQAQ
;
A
#
# COMPACT_ATOMS: atom_id res chain seq x y z
N MET A 1 25.54 19.72 -24.84
CA MET A 1 24.49 20.61 -24.37
C MET A 1 24.42 21.93 -25.14
N LEU A 2 25.58 22.65 -25.30
CA LEU A 2 25.66 23.80 -26.18
C LEU A 2 26.63 23.46 -27.30
N SER A 3 26.33 23.82 -28.56
CA SER A 3 27.16 23.56 -29.74
C SER A 3 26.98 24.67 -30.76
N GLY A 4 28.03 24.89 -31.56
CA GLY A 4 28.05 25.90 -32.60
C GLY A 4 28.96 27.09 -32.29
N GLN A 5 28.83 28.15 -33.08
CA GLN A 5 29.57 29.42 -32.97
C GLN A 5 28.61 30.58 -33.05
N VAL A 6 28.93 31.68 -32.35
CA VAL A 6 28.05 32.84 -32.25
C VAL A 6 28.83 34.11 -32.33
N GLY A 7 28.29 35.08 -33.07
CA GLY A 7 28.80 36.45 -33.08
C GLY A 7 28.38 37.19 -31.80
N TYR A 8 29.29 37.97 -31.24
CA TYR A 8 28.99 38.81 -30.10
C TYR A 8 29.71 40.17 -30.16
N ARG A 9 29.20 41.14 -29.42
CA ARG A 9 29.83 42.46 -29.24
C ARG A 9 30.13 42.63 -27.75
N ILE A 10 31.37 42.96 -27.43
CA ILE A 10 31.82 43.28 -26.07
C ILE A 10 32.11 44.78 -26.01
N SER A 11 31.64 45.44 -24.94
CA SER A 11 32.00 46.80 -24.57
C SER A 11 32.51 46.78 -23.12
N LEU A 12 33.70 47.33 -22.91
CA LEU A 12 34.33 47.48 -21.60
C LEU A 12 34.47 48.97 -21.30
N ALA A 13 33.95 49.40 -20.17
CA ALA A 13 34.09 50.76 -19.66
C ALA A 13 34.71 50.73 -18.26
N PHE A 14 35.26 51.84 -17.82
CA PHE A 14 35.80 51.97 -16.46
C PHE A 14 35.17 53.15 -15.77
N VAL A 15 34.63 52.93 -14.56
CA VAL A 15 34.06 53.93 -13.68
C VAL A 15 34.89 54.00 -12.42
N GLN A 16 35.63 55.10 -12.21
CA GLN A 16 36.55 55.28 -11.08
C GLN A 16 37.52 54.07 -10.89
N GLY A 17 38.05 53.52 -11.99
CA GLY A 17 38.97 52.39 -11.95
C GLY A 17 38.29 51.00 -11.93
N HIS A 18 36.98 50.92 -11.76
CA HIS A 18 36.25 49.63 -11.72
C HIS A 18 35.68 49.31 -13.11
N PRO A 19 35.80 48.07 -13.60
CA PRO A 19 35.34 47.68 -14.93
C PRO A 19 33.80 47.50 -14.95
N GLU A 20 33.20 48.02 -16.02
CA GLU A 20 31.82 47.70 -16.41
C GLU A 20 31.85 46.95 -17.74
N LEU A 21 31.19 45.81 -17.79
CA LEU A 21 31.18 44.94 -18.99
C LEU A 21 29.78 44.87 -19.58
N SER A 22 29.68 45.01 -20.90
CA SER A 22 28.44 44.75 -21.63
C SER A 22 28.71 43.79 -22.79
N ILE A 23 27.92 42.73 -22.91
CA ILE A 23 28.00 41.76 -24.00
C ILE A 23 26.60 41.64 -24.63
N THR A 24 26.57 41.75 -25.95
CA THR A 24 25.35 41.57 -26.73
C THR A 24 25.55 40.55 -27.84
N SER A 25 24.52 39.74 -28.08
CA SER A 25 24.50 38.72 -29.14
C SER A 25 23.05 38.43 -29.52
N ASP A 26 22.82 37.95 -30.73
CA ASP A 26 21.54 37.36 -31.14
C ASP A 26 21.52 35.84 -31.00
N LEU A 27 22.62 35.24 -30.52
CA LEU A 27 22.84 33.82 -30.37
C LEU A 27 22.49 32.97 -31.61
N VAL A 28 22.52 33.55 -32.82
CA VAL A 28 22.38 32.81 -34.07
C VAL A 28 23.68 32.02 -34.30
N GLY A 29 23.56 30.74 -34.67
CA GLY A 29 24.65 29.82 -34.80
C GLY A 29 24.93 28.96 -33.56
N LEU A 30 24.34 29.27 -32.41
CA LEU A 30 24.44 28.47 -31.19
C LEU A 30 23.18 27.61 -31.01
N ALA A 31 23.33 26.30 -30.97
CA ALA A 31 22.28 25.34 -30.59
C ALA A 31 22.33 25.02 -29.10
N SER A 32 21.17 24.84 -28.50
CA SER A 32 21.02 24.36 -27.13
C SER A 32 20.12 23.11 -27.09
N ASP A 33 20.70 21.98 -26.66
CA ASP A 33 19.98 20.72 -26.43
C ASP A 33 19.45 20.58 -24.99
N LEU A 34 19.44 21.67 -24.23
CA LEU A 34 18.82 21.69 -22.91
C LEU A 34 17.31 21.39 -23.01
N PRO A 35 16.71 20.83 -21.98
CA PRO A 35 15.25 20.66 -21.97
C PRO A 35 14.49 21.99 -22.11
N VAL A 36 13.23 21.90 -22.54
CA VAL A 36 12.30 23.05 -22.57
C VAL A 36 12.25 23.67 -21.18
N PRO A 37 12.29 25.04 -21.08
CA PRO A 37 12.18 26.02 -22.15
C PRO A 37 13.53 26.48 -22.77
N MET A 38 14.67 25.89 -22.39
CA MET A 38 16.00 26.32 -22.82
C MET A 38 16.48 25.68 -24.14
N ARG A 39 15.65 24.87 -24.78
CA ARG A 39 15.98 24.24 -26.08
C ARG A 39 15.95 25.31 -27.18
N LYS A 40 16.99 25.32 -28.02
CA LYS A 40 17.13 26.30 -29.11
C LYS A 40 17.85 25.69 -30.31
N ALA A 41 17.28 25.80 -31.49
CA ALA A 41 17.97 25.49 -32.74
C ALA A 41 19.01 26.57 -33.08
N ALA A 42 20.06 26.18 -33.80
CA ALA A 42 21.15 27.10 -34.14
C ALA A 42 20.68 28.35 -34.92
N GLU A 43 19.71 28.17 -35.81
CA GLU A 43 19.20 29.21 -36.71
C GLU A 43 18.23 30.17 -36.01
N THR A 44 17.68 29.78 -34.85
CA THR A 44 16.69 30.60 -34.14
C THR A 44 17.38 31.76 -33.42
N PRO A 45 17.04 33.02 -33.69
CA PRO A 45 17.61 34.15 -32.96
C PRO A 45 17.07 34.19 -31.52
N LEU A 46 17.96 34.46 -30.56
CA LEU A 46 17.61 34.72 -29.16
C LEU A 46 18.48 35.85 -28.66
N ALA A 47 17.92 37.03 -28.53
CA ALA A 47 18.67 38.21 -28.11
C ALA A 47 19.23 38.00 -26.70
N MET A 48 20.55 38.07 -26.54
CA MET A 48 21.27 38.04 -25.27
C MET A 48 21.84 39.41 -24.96
N HIS A 49 21.59 39.86 -23.75
CA HIS A 49 22.23 41.06 -23.20
C HIS A 49 22.74 40.73 -21.79
N TYR A 50 24.06 40.73 -21.64
CA TYR A 50 24.72 40.63 -20.33
C TYR A 50 25.35 41.99 -20.01
N GLN A 51 25.21 42.45 -18.77
CA GLN A 51 25.78 43.68 -18.30
C GLN A 51 26.14 43.65 -16.82
N THR A 52 27.29 44.22 -16.50
CA THR A 52 27.66 44.60 -15.12
C THR A 52 27.81 46.10 -15.01
N ARG A 53 27.22 46.69 -13.97
CA ARG A 53 27.32 48.12 -13.68
C ARG A 53 27.64 48.36 -12.23
N ILE A 54 28.60 49.24 -11.97
CA ILE A 54 28.94 49.65 -10.60
C ILE A 54 27.83 50.58 -10.07
N LYS A 55 27.40 50.35 -8.86
CA LYS A 55 26.48 51.23 -8.14
C LYS A 55 27.23 52.48 -7.71
N ARG A 56 26.88 53.62 -8.26
CA ARG A 56 27.57 54.90 -7.98
C ARG A 56 27.54 55.25 -6.52
N GLU A 57 26.47 54.92 -5.78
CA GLU A 57 26.34 55.14 -4.33
C GLU A 57 27.37 54.33 -3.54
N SER A 58 27.80 53.17 -4.03
CA SER A 58 28.78 52.32 -3.38
C SER A 58 30.23 52.80 -3.53
N LEU A 59 30.47 53.80 -4.38
CA LEU A 59 31.78 54.41 -4.56
C LEU A 59 32.10 55.48 -3.50
N GLN A 60 31.14 55.81 -2.64
CA GLN A 60 31.36 56.77 -1.55
C GLN A 60 32.21 56.15 -0.43
N ALA A 61 33.05 56.96 0.21
CA ALA A 61 33.91 56.49 1.29
C ALA A 61 33.11 55.87 2.44
N GLY A 62 33.51 54.66 2.88
CA GLY A 62 32.81 53.90 3.93
C GLY A 62 31.64 53.05 3.48
N GLN A 63 31.33 53.04 2.17
CA GLN A 63 30.32 52.12 1.61
C GLN A 63 30.95 50.85 1.07
N THR A 64 30.20 49.75 1.13
CA THR A 64 30.59 48.46 0.53
C THR A 64 30.50 48.56 -0.99
N LEU A 65 31.59 48.30 -1.69
CA LEU A 65 31.62 48.32 -3.14
C LEU A 65 30.62 47.30 -3.71
N ALA A 66 29.72 47.74 -4.55
CA ALA A 66 28.67 46.89 -5.12
C ALA A 66 28.43 47.16 -6.60
N ASP A 67 28.05 46.09 -7.31
CA ASP A 67 27.59 46.15 -8.68
C ASP A 67 26.18 45.57 -8.87
N THR A 68 25.66 45.76 -10.05
CA THR A 68 24.47 45.09 -10.57
C THR A 68 24.85 44.29 -11.80
N LEU A 69 24.63 42.98 -11.74
CA LEU A 69 24.71 42.09 -12.89
C LEU A 69 23.32 41.88 -13.47
N GLN A 70 23.18 42.04 -14.78
CA GLN A 70 21.96 41.76 -15.50
C GLN A 70 22.27 40.81 -16.66
N LEU A 71 21.39 39.80 -16.85
CA LEU A 71 21.41 38.89 -17.99
C LEU A 71 19.97 38.75 -18.51
N ASN A 72 19.76 39.11 -19.78
CA ASN A 72 18.49 38.91 -20.44
C ASN A 72 18.67 38.00 -21.66
N LEU A 73 17.82 36.98 -21.78
CA LEU A 73 17.71 36.10 -22.95
C LEU A 73 16.31 36.28 -23.55
N GLY A 74 16.15 37.30 -24.41
CA GLY A 74 14.84 37.68 -24.93
C GLY A 74 13.83 37.96 -23.83
N SER A 75 12.63 37.38 -23.97
CA SER A 75 11.59 37.32 -22.92
C SER A 75 11.66 36.07 -22.06
N LEU A 76 12.51 35.11 -22.44
CA LEU A 76 12.57 33.80 -21.81
C LEU A 76 13.17 33.86 -20.41
N LEU A 77 14.30 34.54 -20.24
CA LEU A 77 15.04 34.60 -19.00
C LEU A 77 15.49 36.04 -18.70
N GLN A 78 15.22 36.49 -17.51
CA GLN A 78 15.73 37.73 -16.95
C GLN A 78 16.39 37.44 -15.61
N VAL A 79 17.65 37.81 -15.48
CA VAL A 79 18.43 37.66 -14.24
C VAL A 79 18.93 39.01 -13.80
N GLN A 80 18.77 39.34 -12.54
CA GLN A 80 19.33 40.53 -11.95
C GLN A 80 19.89 40.20 -10.57
N TYR A 81 21.20 40.45 -10.41
CA TYR A 81 21.87 40.31 -9.11
C TYR A 81 22.48 41.63 -8.66
N GLN A 82 22.41 41.90 -7.39
CA GLN A 82 23.23 42.90 -6.73
C GLN A 82 24.31 42.18 -5.93
N ARG A 83 25.60 42.48 -6.21
CA ARG A 83 26.74 41.80 -5.65
C ARG A 83 27.61 42.74 -4.85
N ASP A 84 28.18 42.24 -3.79
CA ASP A 84 29.28 42.80 -3.02
C ASP A 84 30.61 42.44 -3.66
N LEU A 85 31.40 43.41 -3.99
CA LEU A 85 32.73 43.28 -4.61
C LEU A 85 33.88 43.57 -3.66
N SER A 86 33.65 43.74 -2.37
CA SER A 86 34.69 44.09 -1.39
C SER A 86 35.59 42.91 -1.05
N GLY A 87 35.20 41.67 -1.29
CA GLY A 87 35.97 40.45 -1.08
C GLY A 87 36.72 39.99 -2.31
N ASP A 88 37.50 38.90 -2.18
CA ASP A 88 38.27 38.29 -3.29
C ASP A 88 37.37 37.77 -4.41
N ARG A 89 36.13 37.42 -4.10
CA ARG A 89 35.12 36.98 -5.06
C ARG A 89 33.80 37.76 -4.86
N PRO A 90 33.11 38.12 -5.96
CA PRO A 90 31.79 38.73 -5.86
C PRO A 90 30.80 37.85 -5.09
N ARG A 91 30.09 38.42 -4.11
CA ARG A 91 29.05 37.75 -3.34
C ARG A 91 27.68 38.34 -3.64
N VAL A 92 26.67 37.50 -3.89
CA VAL A 92 25.30 37.96 -4.13
C VAL A 92 24.67 38.39 -2.80
N MET A 93 24.25 39.65 -2.74
CA MET A 93 23.47 40.18 -1.63
C MET A 93 21.98 39.95 -1.81
N ARG A 94 21.52 40.13 -3.03
CA ARG A 94 20.12 39.90 -3.45
C ARG A 94 20.04 39.73 -4.94
N GLY A 95 18.99 39.04 -5.41
CA GLY A 95 18.76 38.88 -6.84
C GLY A 95 17.41 38.29 -7.19
N GLY A 96 17.06 38.44 -8.44
CA GLY A 96 15.85 37.88 -9.02
C GLY A 96 16.15 37.17 -10.33
N ILE A 97 15.45 36.08 -10.53
CA ILE A 97 15.44 35.32 -11.80
C ILE A 97 14.00 35.21 -12.25
N GLY A 98 13.70 35.74 -13.45
CA GLY A 98 12.40 35.61 -14.09
C GLY A 98 12.47 34.67 -15.27
N LEU A 99 11.59 33.69 -15.35
CA LEU A 99 11.40 32.76 -16.47
C LEU A 99 10.02 33.03 -17.09
N ASN A 100 10.00 33.57 -18.31
CA ASN A 100 8.80 34.14 -18.98
C ASN A 100 8.06 35.18 -18.12
N GLU A 101 8.73 35.74 -17.13
CA GLU A 101 8.26 36.80 -16.26
C GLU A 101 9.41 37.78 -15.97
N ALA A 102 9.07 38.95 -15.46
CA ALA A 102 10.07 39.91 -15.01
C ALA A 102 10.83 39.36 -13.78
N ALA A 103 12.13 39.63 -13.72
CA ALA A 103 12.94 39.26 -12.57
C ALA A 103 12.43 39.98 -11.30
N PRO A 104 12.09 39.27 -10.22
CA PRO A 104 11.66 39.89 -8.96
C PRO A 104 12.81 40.67 -8.31
N ALA A 105 12.48 41.70 -7.54
CA ALA A 105 13.45 42.54 -6.83
C ALA A 105 13.33 42.36 -5.30
N PRO A 106 13.82 41.26 -4.71
CA PRO A 106 13.72 41.01 -3.27
C PRO A 106 14.61 41.95 -2.47
N THR A 107 14.31 42.12 -1.17
CA THR A 107 15.15 42.90 -0.25
C THR A 107 16.41 42.16 0.15
N ARG A 108 16.38 40.82 0.16
CA ARG A 108 17.53 39.92 0.48
C ARG A 108 17.35 38.57 -0.20
N GLY A 109 18.47 37.87 -0.40
CA GLY A 109 18.52 36.53 -0.99
C GLY A 109 18.09 36.51 -2.47
N VAL A 110 18.00 35.34 -3.06
CA VAL A 110 17.64 35.15 -4.47
C VAL A 110 16.24 34.55 -4.58
N VAL A 111 15.42 35.16 -5.43
CA VAL A 111 14.03 34.73 -5.71
C VAL A 111 13.88 34.42 -7.18
N VAL A 112 13.29 33.25 -7.49
CA VAL A 112 12.86 32.88 -8.84
C VAL A 112 11.35 33.08 -8.98
N SER A 113 10.94 33.67 -10.10
CA SER A 113 9.55 33.68 -10.56
C SER A 113 9.49 33.07 -11.94
N ALA A 114 8.65 32.06 -12.11
CA ALA A 114 8.54 31.31 -13.36
C ALA A 114 7.09 31.09 -13.75
N SER A 115 6.77 31.38 -15.03
CA SER A 115 5.46 31.10 -15.64
C SER A 115 5.70 30.33 -16.94
N LEU A 116 5.46 29.01 -16.89
CA LEU A 116 5.86 28.09 -17.95
C LEU A 116 4.66 27.25 -18.42
N PRO A 117 4.51 27.01 -19.73
CA PRO A 117 3.48 26.08 -20.21
C PRO A 117 3.80 24.63 -19.81
N LEU A 118 5.07 24.26 -19.86
CA LEU A 118 5.54 22.90 -19.58
C LEU A 118 6.88 22.91 -18.85
N VAL A 119 6.99 22.08 -17.80
CA VAL A 119 8.24 21.78 -17.11
C VAL A 119 8.39 20.28 -17.03
N SER A 120 9.45 19.72 -17.63
CA SER A 120 9.79 18.30 -17.48
C SER A 120 10.92 18.13 -16.48
N LEU A 121 10.62 17.77 -15.24
CA LEU A 121 11.65 17.50 -14.23
C LEU A 121 12.50 16.29 -14.62
N ASP A 122 11.89 15.28 -15.24
CA ASP A 122 12.57 14.08 -15.73
C ASP A 122 13.65 14.42 -16.80
N ALA A 123 13.33 15.37 -17.68
CA ALA A 123 14.30 15.81 -18.69
C ALA A 123 15.43 16.68 -18.09
N TRP A 124 15.15 17.39 -16.99
CA TRP A 124 16.12 18.23 -16.31
C TRP A 124 17.01 17.46 -15.32
N GLU A 125 16.57 16.32 -14.80
CA GLU A 125 17.33 15.50 -13.84
C GLU A 125 18.76 15.18 -14.31
N PRO A 126 19.00 14.66 -15.55
CA PRO A 126 20.36 14.36 -16.03
C PRO A 126 21.21 15.62 -16.25
N VAL A 127 20.58 16.79 -16.43
CA VAL A 127 21.29 18.07 -16.53
C VAL A 127 21.81 18.48 -15.16
N TYR A 128 20.95 18.42 -14.14
CA TYR A 128 21.32 18.72 -12.76
C TYR A 128 22.40 17.77 -12.23
N ALA A 129 22.28 16.47 -12.48
CA ALA A 129 23.27 15.48 -12.08
C ALA A 129 24.67 15.84 -12.59
N LYS A 130 24.78 16.21 -13.87
CA LYS A 130 26.06 16.62 -14.48
C LYS A 130 26.62 17.91 -13.90
N VAL A 131 25.77 18.87 -13.51
CA VAL A 131 26.21 20.13 -12.91
C VAL A 131 26.70 19.90 -11.48
N ILE A 132 25.98 19.09 -10.71
CA ILE A 132 26.35 18.75 -9.33
C ILE A 132 27.67 17.97 -9.28
N ASP A 133 27.87 17.01 -10.21
CA ASP A 133 29.10 16.23 -10.29
C ASP A 133 30.30 17.10 -10.69
N ALA A 134 30.08 18.12 -11.52
CA ALA A 134 31.14 19.04 -11.95
C ALA A 134 31.58 20.03 -10.83
N ASP A 135 30.65 20.38 -9.92
CA ASP A 135 30.94 21.27 -8.77
C ASP A 135 31.37 20.49 -7.51
N SER A 136 31.56 19.17 -7.59
CA SER A 136 31.86 18.29 -6.45
C SER A 136 33.34 18.27 -6.03
N GLU A 137 34.11 19.36 -6.20
CA GLU A 137 35.24 19.61 -5.33
C GLU A 137 34.74 19.95 -3.92
N PRO A 138 35.27 19.34 -2.86
CA PRO A 138 34.84 19.63 -1.49
C PRO A 138 35.34 21.01 -1.06
N GLY A 139 34.76 22.06 -1.63
CA GLY A 139 34.86 23.43 -1.15
C GLY A 139 33.95 23.62 0.06
N ASP A 140 34.49 24.23 1.11
CA ASP A 140 33.77 24.60 2.31
C ASP A 140 32.44 25.28 1.98
N ALA A 141 31.35 24.82 2.62
CA ALA A 141 30.03 25.46 2.54
C ALA A 141 30.04 26.95 3.00
N ALA A 142 31.17 27.42 3.52
CA ALA A 142 31.43 28.80 3.88
C ALA A 142 31.71 29.72 2.67
N ASP A 143 31.96 29.16 1.48
CA ASP A 143 32.39 29.91 0.28
C ASP A 143 31.33 29.95 -0.85
N ASP A 144 30.04 29.63 -0.54
CA ASP A 144 28.94 29.77 -1.50
C ASP A 144 28.76 31.25 -1.89
N PRO A 145 28.99 31.61 -3.17
CA PRO A 145 28.82 32.99 -3.64
C PRO A 145 27.35 33.48 -3.64
N GLY A 146 26.38 32.63 -3.30
CA GLY A 146 24.98 32.98 -3.07
C GLY A 146 24.14 33.19 -4.32
N TYR A 147 24.53 32.64 -5.49
CA TYR A 147 23.75 32.76 -6.74
C TYR A 147 22.50 31.86 -6.75
N GLY A 148 22.44 30.86 -5.90
CA GLY A 148 21.34 29.91 -5.84
C GLY A 148 20.05 30.50 -5.27
N PRO A 149 18.87 30.06 -5.74
CA PRO A 149 17.60 30.56 -5.24
C PRO A 149 17.28 30.02 -3.83
N GLU A 150 16.84 30.93 -2.95
CA GLU A 150 16.26 30.61 -1.64
C GLU A 150 14.76 30.39 -1.71
N ARG A 151 14.09 31.05 -2.66
CA ARG A 151 12.64 30.99 -2.86
C ARG A 151 12.31 30.91 -4.35
N ILE A 152 11.30 30.09 -4.68
CA ILE A 152 10.84 29.88 -6.06
C ILE A 152 9.31 30.01 -6.05
N ALA A 153 8.77 30.90 -6.88
CA ALA A 153 7.36 30.96 -7.23
C ALA A 153 7.22 30.40 -8.65
N LEU A 154 6.46 29.31 -8.78
CA LEU A 154 6.27 28.61 -10.05
C LEU A 154 4.78 28.56 -10.41
N ARG A 155 4.46 28.93 -11.63
CA ARG A 155 3.20 28.62 -12.29
C ARG A 155 3.53 27.78 -13.51
N ALA A 156 2.88 26.62 -13.63
CA ALA A 156 3.03 25.75 -14.80
C ALA A 156 1.67 25.18 -15.21
N GLN A 157 1.38 25.18 -16.50
CA GLN A 157 0.17 24.50 -16.98
C GLN A 157 0.33 22.99 -16.81
N GLU A 158 1.55 22.48 -17.04
CA GLU A 158 1.88 21.08 -16.92
C GLU A 158 3.31 20.89 -16.36
N ILE A 159 3.44 19.97 -15.39
CA ILE A 159 4.74 19.47 -14.92
C ILE A 159 4.79 17.96 -15.19
N ILE A 160 5.86 17.52 -15.83
CA ILE A 160 6.17 16.10 -16.01
C ILE A 160 7.22 15.70 -14.97
N THR A 161 6.91 14.69 -14.14
CA THR A 161 7.80 14.18 -13.11
C THR A 161 7.58 12.70 -12.90
N GLY A 162 8.63 11.88 -13.01
CA GLY A 162 8.52 10.43 -12.93
C GLY A 162 7.53 9.85 -13.96
N GLY A 163 7.53 10.35 -15.19
CA GLY A 163 6.62 9.97 -16.26
C GLY A 163 5.16 10.45 -16.10
N ARG A 164 4.85 11.26 -15.08
CA ARG A 164 3.50 11.77 -14.78
C ARG A 164 3.31 13.18 -15.21
N ARG A 165 2.04 13.51 -15.48
CA ARG A 165 1.58 14.88 -15.76
C ARG A 165 0.80 15.41 -14.57
N VAL A 166 1.29 16.49 -14.00
CA VAL A 166 0.60 17.29 -12.98
C VAL A 166 0.17 18.58 -13.64
N THR A 167 -1.12 18.88 -13.62
CA THR A 167 -1.73 20.00 -14.35
C THR A 167 -2.18 21.09 -13.41
N GLY A 168 -2.25 22.33 -13.94
CA GLY A 168 -2.73 23.49 -13.20
C GLY A 168 -1.86 23.86 -12.00
N VAL A 169 -0.54 23.74 -12.11
CA VAL A 169 0.37 23.86 -10.98
C VAL A 169 0.66 25.31 -10.60
N VAL A 170 0.43 25.63 -9.33
CA VAL A 170 0.90 26.84 -8.65
C VAL A 170 1.69 26.40 -7.43
N ALA A 171 2.97 26.70 -7.39
CA ALA A 171 3.85 26.26 -6.32
C ALA A 171 4.72 27.37 -5.75
N GLY A 172 4.82 27.44 -4.44
CA GLY A 172 5.79 28.24 -3.71
C GLY A 172 6.77 27.33 -2.99
N LEU A 173 8.05 27.40 -3.36
CA LEU A 173 9.11 26.61 -2.74
C LEU A 173 10.05 27.53 -1.98
N SER A 174 10.53 27.07 -0.83
CA SER A 174 11.60 27.74 -0.09
C SER A 174 12.59 26.71 0.44
N LYS A 175 13.86 27.08 0.41
CA LYS A 175 14.98 26.28 0.93
C LYS A 175 15.50 26.92 2.21
N ASP A 176 15.56 26.11 3.27
CA ASP A 176 16.18 26.47 4.53
C ASP A 176 17.22 25.40 4.88
N LYS A 177 18.51 25.73 4.66
CA LYS A 177 19.64 24.79 4.80
C LYS A 177 19.41 23.52 3.94
N SER A 178 19.13 22.37 4.58
CA SER A 178 18.87 21.07 3.93
C SER A 178 17.38 20.75 3.79
N GLN A 179 16.49 21.68 4.14
CA GLN A 179 15.05 21.47 4.14
C GLN A 179 14.38 22.27 3.03
N TRP A 180 13.64 21.59 2.17
CA TRP A 180 12.74 22.19 1.20
C TRP A 180 11.32 22.23 1.75
N LYS A 181 10.66 23.37 1.62
CA LYS A 181 9.26 23.60 1.98
C LYS A 181 8.51 23.98 0.72
N VAL A 182 7.43 23.27 0.44
CA VAL A 182 6.64 23.42 -0.78
C VAL A 182 5.18 23.61 -0.41
N ASN A 183 4.58 24.74 -0.80
CA ASN A 183 3.14 24.90 -0.86
C ASN A 183 2.74 24.69 -2.32
N LEU A 184 1.81 23.79 -2.57
CA LEU A 184 1.47 23.34 -3.91
C LEU A 184 -0.04 23.28 -4.07
N ASP A 185 -0.53 23.85 -5.17
CA ASP A 185 -1.90 23.70 -5.65
C ASP A 185 -1.85 23.24 -7.11
N ALA A 186 -2.49 22.10 -7.36
CA ALA A 186 -2.59 21.47 -8.67
C ALA A 186 -3.90 20.67 -8.76
N ASP A 187 -4.28 20.24 -9.95
CA ASP A 187 -5.50 19.44 -10.14
C ASP A 187 -5.47 18.13 -9.35
N GLN A 188 -4.30 17.47 -9.28
CA GLN A 188 -4.12 16.16 -8.65
C GLN A 188 -3.80 16.24 -7.18
N LEU A 189 -3.21 17.32 -6.69
CA LEU A 189 -2.82 17.46 -5.30
C LEU A 189 -2.84 18.90 -4.84
N ASN A 190 -3.18 19.11 -3.55
CA ASN A 190 -3.16 20.41 -2.92
C ASN A 190 -2.67 20.27 -1.48
N GLY A 191 -1.76 21.13 -1.06
CA GLY A 191 -1.32 21.22 0.31
C GLY A 191 0.13 21.60 0.50
N TYR A 192 0.69 21.19 1.62
CA TYR A 192 2.03 21.51 2.08
C TYR A 192 2.90 20.26 2.20
N ILE A 193 4.13 20.33 1.70
CA ILE A 193 5.12 19.25 1.74
C ILE A 193 6.45 19.84 2.25
N GLU A 194 7.10 19.13 3.17
CA GLU A 194 8.50 19.36 3.54
C GLU A 194 9.34 18.14 3.17
N TYR A 195 10.47 18.39 2.55
CA TYR A 195 11.49 17.37 2.29
C TYR A 195 12.79 17.78 2.96
N ARG A 196 13.30 16.93 3.83
CA ARG A 196 14.61 17.07 4.45
C ARG A 196 15.57 16.05 3.84
N SER A 197 16.60 16.56 3.16
CA SER A 197 17.66 15.72 2.62
C SER A 197 18.46 15.05 3.74
N PRO A 198 19.00 13.84 3.51
CA PRO A 198 19.95 13.24 4.45
C PRO A 198 21.18 14.14 4.57
N GLY A 199 21.63 14.40 5.80
CA GLY A 199 22.81 15.23 6.07
C GLY A 199 24.08 14.60 5.48
N ARG A 200 24.89 15.38 4.75
CA ARG A 200 26.25 14.97 4.36
C ARG A 200 27.07 14.80 5.66
N GLY A 201 27.59 13.60 5.92
CA GLY A 201 28.58 13.36 6.99
C GLY A 201 28.09 12.75 8.29
N VAL A 202 26.82 12.38 8.43
CA VAL A 202 26.38 11.53 9.53
C VAL A 202 26.63 10.09 9.13
N THR A 203 27.77 9.55 9.60
CA THR A 203 28.04 8.12 9.51
C THR A 203 26.83 7.34 10.03
N ALA A 204 26.46 6.32 9.31
CA ALA A 204 25.24 5.49 9.44
C ALA A 204 25.05 4.76 10.79
N VAL A 205 25.49 5.32 11.91
CA VAL A 205 25.54 4.65 13.22
C VAL A 205 24.37 5.00 14.13
N ALA A 206 23.59 6.02 13.82
CA ALA A 206 22.40 6.36 14.62
C ALA A 206 21.17 6.51 13.73
N GLY A 207 20.44 5.43 13.58
CA GLY A 207 19.03 5.38 13.19
C GLY A 207 18.51 6.44 12.21
N GLY A 208 18.67 6.25 10.88
CA GLY A 208 17.90 6.99 9.89
C GLY A 208 18.64 7.85 8.86
N ALA A 209 19.91 7.63 8.62
CA ALA A 209 20.75 8.50 7.77
C ALA A 209 20.82 8.09 6.28
N GLY A 210 19.79 7.50 5.68
CA GLY A 210 19.91 7.03 4.29
C GLY A 210 19.08 7.80 3.25
N SER A 211 17.86 8.19 3.56
CA SER A 211 16.87 8.52 2.53
C SER A 211 16.07 9.79 2.75
N GLY A 212 16.40 10.57 3.79
CA GLY A 212 15.67 11.81 4.09
C GLY A 212 14.33 11.57 4.80
N ARG A 213 13.57 12.67 4.94
CA ARG A 213 12.25 12.66 5.56
C ARG A 213 11.28 13.50 4.75
N ILE A 214 10.07 12.96 4.54
CA ILE A 214 8.94 13.66 3.94
C ILE A 214 7.89 13.90 5.01
N TYR A 215 7.50 15.16 5.17
CA TYR A 215 6.34 15.57 5.93
C TYR A 215 5.34 16.17 4.95
N ALA A 216 4.10 15.68 4.94
CA ALA A 216 3.08 16.19 4.02
C ALA A 216 1.73 16.35 4.72
N ARG A 217 1.08 17.47 4.45
CA ARG A 217 -0.29 17.78 4.87
C ARG A 217 -1.05 18.24 3.64
N LEU A 218 -1.83 17.32 3.09
CA LEU A 218 -2.53 17.51 1.83
C LEU A 218 -4.04 17.54 2.07
N SER A 219 -4.71 18.54 1.53
CA SER A 219 -6.17 18.56 1.49
C SER A 219 -6.72 17.55 0.48
N ARG A 220 -5.99 17.32 -0.61
CA ARG A 220 -6.36 16.40 -1.68
C ARG A 220 -5.14 15.72 -2.29
N LEU A 221 -5.28 14.43 -2.61
CA LEU A 221 -4.35 13.69 -3.46
C LEU A 221 -5.11 12.65 -4.30
N THR A 222 -5.02 12.78 -5.62
CA THR A 222 -5.58 11.85 -6.60
C THR A 222 -4.47 11.08 -7.29
N LEU A 223 -4.47 9.76 -7.16
CA LEU A 223 -3.55 8.84 -7.84
C LEU A 223 -4.32 7.97 -8.84
N PRO A 224 -4.27 8.28 -10.14
CA PRO A 224 -4.88 7.46 -11.19
C PRO A 224 -4.16 6.11 -11.34
N LYS A 225 -4.76 5.16 -12.09
CA LYS A 225 -4.18 3.82 -12.28
C LYS A 225 -2.75 3.85 -12.83
N SER A 226 -2.49 4.71 -13.82
CA SER A 226 -1.16 4.90 -14.43
C SER A 226 -0.07 5.27 -13.44
N ASP A 227 -0.42 5.88 -12.32
CA ASP A 227 0.53 6.41 -11.36
C ASP A 227 0.89 5.41 -10.25
N VAL A 228 0.03 4.41 -10.04
CA VAL A 228 0.27 3.36 -9.04
C VAL A 228 1.45 2.47 -9.47
N ASP A 229 1.53 2.12 -10.75
CA ASP A 229 2.61 1.27 -11.28
C ASP A 229 3.98 1.93 -11.12
N LEU A 230 4.03 3.27 -11.12
CA LEU A 230 5.27 4.01 -10.89
C LEU A 230 5.63 4.14 -9.40
N VAL A 231 4.65 4.33 -8.51
CA VAL A 231 4.91 4.24 -7.06
C VAL A 231 5.47 2.85 -6.72
N GLU A 232 5.00 1.81 -7.39
CA GLU A 232 5.58 0.47 -7.30
C GLU A 232 7.02 0.43 -7.78
N SER A 233 7.37 1.13 -8.87
CA SER A 233 8.75 1.18 -9.37
C SER A 233 9.71 1.86 -8.41
N LEU A 234 9.27 2.91 -7.70
CA LEU A 234 10.03 3.56 -6.63
C LEU A 234 10.27 2.65 -5.42
N LEU A 235 9.34 1.74 -5.15
CA LEU A 235 9.48 0.71 -4.12
C LEU A 235 10.20 -0.55 -4.62
N ASN A 236 10.60 -0.61 -5.90
CA ASN A 236 11.55 -1.59 -6.40
C ASN A 236 12.98 -1.32 -5.92
N GLU A 237 13.25 -0.16 -5.32
CA GLU A 237 14.47 0.10 -4.58
C GLU A 237 14.49 -0.61 -3.22
N PRO A 238 15.67 -0.83 -2.62
CA PRO A 238 15.75 -1.46 -1.30
C PRO A 238 15.02 -0.62 -0.24
N PRO A 239 14.45 -1.23 0.82
CA PRO A 239 13.80 -0.51 1.92
C PRO A 239 14.66 0.57 2.58
N THR A 240 15.98 0.44 2.44
CA THR A 240 16.97 1.39 2.94
C THR A 240 16.94 2.76 2.24
N SER A 241 16.45 2.82 0.99
CA SER A 241 16.33 4.06 0.21
C SER A 241 15.00 4.79 0.46
N ALA A 242 14.00 4.10 1.02
CA ALA A 242 12.71 4.71 1.32
C ALA A 242 12.83 5.79 2.42
N PRO A 243 12.31 7.01 2.20
CA PRO A 243 12.36 8.07 3.21
C PRO A 243 11.47 7.78 4.41
N ALA A 244 11.75 8.41 5.54
CA ALA A 244 10.79 8.47 6.63
C ALA A 244 9.58 9.32 6.19
N LEU A 245 8.38 8.86 6.51
CA LEU A 245 7.12 9.49 6.10
C LEU A 245 6.32 9.95 7.32
N ASP A 246 5.71 11.13 7.19
CA ASP A 246 4.67 11.64 8.07
C ASP A 246 3.66 12.39 7.18
N VAL A 247 2.63 11.67 6.74
CA VAL A 247 1.70 12.10 5.68
C VAL A 247 0.27 12.06 6.20
N VAL A 248 -0.46 13.16 6.01
CA VAL A 248 -1.90 13.25 6.22
C VAL A 248 -2.54 13.81 4.95
N ILE A 249 -3.57 13.12 4.47
CA ILE A 249 -4.35 13.49 3.29
C ILE A 249 -5.81 13.47 3.69
N ASP A 250 -6.54 14.58 3.52
CA ASP A 250 -7.95 14.65 3.93
C ASP A 250 -8.89 14.02 2.90
N ASP A 251 -8.61 14.18 1.59
CA ASP A 251 -9.36 13.54 0.50
C ASP A 251 -8.40 12.76 -0.40
N PHE A 252 -8.29 11.47 -0.12
CA PHE A 252 -7.43 10.55 -0.86
C PHE A 252 -8.23 9.75 -1.88
N GLU A 253 -7.81 9.83 -3.13
CA GLU A 253 -8.36 9.05 -4.23
C GLU A 253 -7.28 8.17 -4.86
N LEU A 254 -7.57 6.87 -4.97
CA LEU A 254 -6.68 5.88 -5.55
C LEU A 254 -7.39 5.09 -6.65
N ARG A 255 -6.82 5.06 -7.85
CA ARG A 255 -7.36 4.31 -9.01
C ARG A 255 -8.84 4.67 -9.32
N GLY A 256 -9.22 5.94 -9.10
CA GLY A 256 -10.60 6.41 -9.28
C GLY A 256 -11.55 6.03 -8.15
N LYS A 257 -11.04 5.56 -7.00
CA LYS A 257 -11.82 5.26 -5.81
C LYS A 257 -11.52 6.28 -4.72
N ARG A 258 -12.53 7.01 -4.25
CA ARG A 258 -12.39 7.93 -3.13
C ARG A 258 -12.32 7.15 -1.83
N LEU A 259 -11.15 7.12 -1.23
CA LEU A 259 -10.85 6.36 -0.02
C LEU A 259 -10.91 7.20 1.26
N GLY A 260 -11.23 8.52 1.13
CA GLY A 260 -11.39 9.41 2.27
C GLY A 260 -10.06 9.85 2.90
N ARG A 261 -9.98 9.92 4.23
CA ARG A 261 -8.80 10.43 4.93
C ARG A 261 -7.75 9.35 5.14
N LEU A 262 -6.51 9.66 4.74
CA LEU A 262 -5.34 8.81 4.94
C LEU A 262 -4.36 9.45 5.92
N GLU A 263 -3.89 8.70 6.91
CA GLU A 263 -2.78 9.04 7.78
C GLU A 263 -1.72 7.94 7.73
N LEU A 264 -0.48 8.33 7.47
CA LEU A 264 0.64 7.41 7.30
C LEU A 264 1.87 7.94 8.04
N MET A 265 2.43 7.11 8.92
CA MET A 265 3.72 7.38 9.57
C MET A 265 4.63 6.18 9.43
N ALA A 266 5.83 6.41 8.90
CA ALA A 266 6.82 5.36 8.73
C ALA A 266 8.23 5.90 8.91
N VAL A 267 9.12 5.05 9.41
CA VAL A 267 10.51 5.40 9.70
C VAL A 267 11.46 4.26 9.32
N ASN A 268 12.68 4.61 8.95
CA ASN A 268 13.75 3.63 8.82
C ASN A 268 14.37 3.34 10.19
N ARG A 269 14.46 2.06 10.57
CA ARG A 269 15.12 1.60 11.79
C ARG A 269 16.10 0.47 11.50
N PRO A 270 17.13 0.27 12.33
CA PRO A 270 17.86 -0.97 12.34
C PRO A 270 16.89 -2.12 12.68
N GLY A 271 16.96 -3.21 11.93
CA GLY A 271 16.23 -4.44 12.27
C GLY A 271 16.86 -5.16 13.47
N ASP A 272 16.27 -6.29 13.85
CA ASP A 272 16.83 -7.16 14.91
C ASP A 272 18.26 -7.62 14.57
N ASP A 273 18.58 -7.82 13.29
CA ASP A 273 19.96 -7.94 12.79
C ASP A 273 20.47 -6.53 12.43
N PRO A 274 21.57 -6.01 13.04
CA PRO A 274 22.13 -4.70 12.73
C PRO A 274 22.53 -4.50 11.27
N ARG A 275 22.67 -5.59 10.50
CA ARG A 275 22.97 -5.58 9.06
C ARG A 275 21.72 -5.40 8.21
N VAL A 276 20.53 -5.56 8.77
CA VAL A 276 19.24 -5.43 8.09
C VAL A 276 18.62 -4.11 8.52
N ARG A 277 18.29 -3.27 7.56
CA ARG A 277 17.49 -2.08 7.79
C ARG A 277 16.05 -2.38 7.44
N GLU A 278 15.17 -1.92 8.30
CA GLU A 278 13.74 -2.11 8.15
C GLU A 278 13.04 -0.75 8.01
N TRP A 279 12.14 -0.68 7.07
CA TRP A 279 11.20 0.41 6.99
C TRP A 279 9.95 0.03 7.79
N GLN A 280 9.77 0.69 8.93
CA GLN A 280 8.70 0.40 9.87
C GLN A 280 7.52 1.34 9.65
N LEU A 281 6.38 0.78 9.29
CA LEU A 281 5.08 1.45 9.27
C LEU A 281 4.54 1.49 10.70
N SER A 282 4.68 2.65 11.37
CA SER A 282 4.21 2.83 12.74
C SER A 282 2.73 3.18 12.84
N LYS A 283 2.18 3.77 11.77
CA LYS A 283 0.76 4.11 11.66
C LYS A 283 0.34 4.12 10.21
N PHE A 284 -0.73 3.43 9.92
CA PHE A 284 -1.54 3.58 8.71
C PHE A 284 -3.00 3.64 9.15
N THR A 285 -3.71 4.67 8.78
CA THR A 285 -5.14 4.78 9.04
C THR A 285 -5.82 5.31 7.80
N LEU A 286 -6.76 4.54 7.28
CA LEU A 286 -7.63 4.93 6.17
C LEU A 286 -9.06 4.99 6.68
N SER A 287 -9.68 6.16 6.60
CA SER A 287 -11.01 6.42 7.16
C SER A 287 -11.98 6.84 6.07
N THR A 288 -13.01 6.03 5.87
CA THR A 288 -14.18 6.33 5.05
C THR A 288 -15.42 6.48 5.93
N PRO A 289 -16.55 7.01 5.44
CA PRO A 289 -17.80 6.99 6.20
C PRO A 289 -18.23 5.59 6.62
N GLU A 290 -17.96 4.57 5.79
CA GLU A 290 -18.42 3.19 5.95
C GLU A 290 -17.45 2.29 6.70
N ALA A 291 -16.16 2.67 6.75
CA ALA A 291 -15.10 1.82 7.32
C ALA A 291 -13.90 2.61 7.85
N GLN A 292 -13.15 1.96 8.73
CA GLN A 292 -11.84 2.44 9.17
C GLN A 292 -10.84 1.28 9.15
N LEU A 293 -9.78 1.43 8.36
CA LEU A 293 -8.66 0.50 8.31
C LEU A 293 -7.48 1.08 9.08
N GLY A 294 -7.06 0.41 10.13
CA GLY A 294 -5.81 0.68 10.83
C GLY A 294 -4.79 -0.41 10.53
N ALA A 295 -3.53 -0.05 10.33
CA ALA A 295 -2.45 -1.02 10.17
C ALA A 295 -1.12 -0.51 10.71
N THR A 296 -0.26 -1.47 11.10
CA THR A 296 1.16 -1.30 11.41
C THR A 296 1.93 -2.42 10.75
N GLY A 297 3.24 -2.27 10.54
CA GLY A 297 3.99 -3.34 9.90
C GLY A 297 5.44 -3.01 9.65
N THR A 298 6.13 -3.92 8.98
CA THR A 298 7.53 -3.78 8.61
C THR A 298 7.76 -4.19 7.15
N TRP A 299 8.68 -3.52 6.51
CA TRP A 299 9.20 -3.89 5.21
C TRP A 299 10.71 -4.01 5.30
N SER A 300 11.19 -5.23 5.13
CA SER A 300 12.60 -5.57 5.29
C SER A 300 13.18 -6.25 4.05
N ALA A 301 14.49 -6.15 3.86
CA ALA A 301 15.23 -6.89 2.86
C ALA A 301 16.33 -7.70 3.53
N ARG A 302 16.32 -9.02 3.34
CA ARG A 302 17.43 -9.90 3.69
C ARG A 302 18.27 -10.18 2.43
N GLY A 303 19.38 -9.43 2.26
CA GLY A 303 20.22 -9.52 1.06
C GLY A 303 19.57 -8.90 -0.19
N ALA A 304 20.14 -9.12 -1.35
CA ALA A 304 19.72 -8.49 -2.61
C ALA A 304 18.39 -9.03 -3.19
N ALA A 305 17.87 -10.17 -2.71
CA ALA A 305 16.82 -10.91 -3.41
C ALA A 305 15.51 -11.13 -2.65
N ALA A 306 15.45 -10.97 -1.34
CA ALA A 306 14.25 -11.33 -0.57
C ALA A 306 13.69 -10.12 0.21
N ARG A 307 12.84 -9.33 -0.43
CA ARG A 307 12.03 -8.31 0.25
C ARG A 307 10.80 -8.96 0.84
N ARG A 308 10.46 -8.60 2.07
CA ARG A 308 9.28 -9.09 2.76
C ARG A 308 8.54 -7.93 3.41
N ALA A 309 7.27 -7.85 3.14
CA ALA A 309 6.33 -6.99 3.84
C ALA A 309 5.54 -7.83 4.85
N GLU A 310 5.34 -7.30 6.06
CA GLU A 310 4.54 -7.89 7.12
C GLU A 310 3.66 -6.81 7.71
N MET A 311 2.37 -7.08 7.89
CA MET A 311 1.37 -6.11 8.28
C MET A 311 0.39 -6.72 9.28
N ASP A 312 0.22 -6.06 10.42
CA ASP A 312 -0.88 -6.24 11.35
C ASP A 312 -1.97 -5.24 11.01
N PHE A 313 -3.19 -5.69 10.79
CA PHE A 313 -4.29 -4.82 10.40
C PHE A 313 -5.57 -5.07 11.18
N LYS A 314 -6.38 -4.03 11.29
CA LYS A 314 -7.75 -4.06 11.78
C LYS A 314 -8.63 -3.20 10.89
N LEU A 315 -9.62 -3.81 10.26
CA LEU A 315 -10.65 -3.15 9.46
C LEU A 315 -11.96 -3.18 10.25
N GLU A 316 -12.42 -2.01 10.66
CA GLU A 316 -13.71 -1.80 11.30
C GLU A 316 -14.73 -1.39 10.25
N LEU A 317 -15.80 -2.15 10.09
CA LEU A 317 -16.87 -1.95 9.14
C LEU A 317 -18.11 -1.39 9.85
N ARG A 318 -18.60 -0.24 9.41
CA ARG A 318 -19.90 0.32 9.81
C ARG A 318 -21.00 -0.08 8.84
N ASP A 319 -20.64 -0.25 7.55
CA ASP A 319 -21.47 -0.77 6.47
C ASP A 319 -20.56 -1.48 5.46
N SER A 320 -20.56 -2.82 5.53
CA SER A 320 -19.69 -3.62 4.65
C SER A 320 -20.15 -3.54 3.19
N GLY A 321 -21.46 -3.43 2.93
CA GLY A 321 -21.99 -3.34 1.58
C GLY A 321 -21.57 -2.04 0.89
N ALA A 322 -21.76 -0.91 1.54
CA ALA A 322 -21.38 0.39 1.02
C ALA A 322 -19.84 0.53 0.87
N PHE A 323 -19.08 -0.09 1.79
CA PHE A 323 -17.61 -0.12 1.67
C PHE A 323 -17.15 -0.93 0.45
N LEU A 324 -17.72 -2.11 0.21
CA LEU A 324 -17.42 -2.94 -0.97
C LEU A 324 -17.83 -2.24 -2.28
N GLU A 325 -18.97 -1.54 -2.29
CA GLU A 325 -19.40 -0.73 -3.44
C GLU A 325 -18.40 0.40 -3.73
N ARG A 326 -17.89 1.10 -2.68
CA ARG A 326 -16.83 2.12 -2.81
C ARG A 326 -15.56 1.55 -3.44
N LEU A 327 -15.18 0.34 -3.05
CA LEU A 327 -14.04 -0.38 -3.64
C LEU A 327 -14.32 -0.90 -5.07
N GLY A 328 -15.58 -0.78 -5.56
CA GLY A 328 -15.98 -1.19 -6.90
C GLY A 328 -16.28 -2.68 -7.05
N MET A 329 -16.55 -3.35 -5.92
CA MET A 329 -16.94 -4.77 -5.92
C MET A 329 -18.44 -4.99 -6.18
N GLY A 330 -19.16 -3.96 -6.62
CA GLY A 330 -20.59 -4.02 -6.91
C GLY A 330 -21.45 -4.17 -5.67
N LYS A 331 -22.76 -4.43 -5.88
CA LYS A 331 -23.73 -4.62 -4.79
C LYS A 331 -23.77 -6.10 -4.38
N ALA A 332 -22.68 -6.62 -3.86
CA ALA A 332 -22.60 -8.02 -3.45
C ALA A 332 -23.13 -8.27 -2.03
N VAL A 333 -23.04 -7.28 -1.16
CA VAL A 333 -23.53 -7.31 0.21
C VAL A 333 -24.35 -6.05 0.49
N ARG A 334 -25.38 -6.16 1.29
CA ARG A 334 -26.14 -5.04 1.85
C ARG A 334 -25.94 -5.01 3.35
N GLY A 335 -25.65 -3.83 3.91
CA GLY A 335 -25.39 -3.66 5.33
C GLY A 335 -24.16 -4.42 5.81
N GLY A 336 -24.22 -4.93 7.03
CA GLY A 336 -23.14 -5.65 7.67
C GLY A 336 -22.19 -4.72 8.42
N LYS A 337 -22.09 -4.92 9.74
CA LYS A 337 -21.17 -4.22 10.64
C LYS A 337 -20.21 -5.23 11.22
N GLY A 338 -18.96 -4.85 11.42
CA GLY A 338 -18.05 -5.83 12.00
C GLY A 338 -16.59 -5.45 11.97
N VAL A 339 -15.77 -6.46 12.21
CA VAL A 339 -14.32 -6.32 12.28
C VAL A 339 -13.65 -7.46 11.53
N LEU A 340 -12.68 -7.11 10.69
CA LEU A 340 -11.69 -8.03 10.17
C LEU A 340 -10.35 -7.61 10.76
N ALA A 341 -9.62 -8.55 11.38
CA ALA A 341 -8.33 -8.27 11.97
C ALA A 341 -7.38 -9.45 11.74
N GLY A 342 -6.11 -9.16 11.59
CA GLY A 342 -5.14 -10.21 11.39
C GLY A 342 -3.74 -9.69 11.11
N GLN A 343 -2.87 -10.66 10.85
CA GLN A 343 -1.52 -10.44 10.41
C GLN A 343 -1.32 -11.14 9.08
N VAL A 344 -0.74 -10.44 8.12
CA VAL A 344 -0.41 -10.96 6.79
C VAL A 344 1.01 -10.57 6.41
N ALA A 345 1.69 -11.44 5.69
CA ALA A 345 3.02 -11.20 5.17
C ALA A 345 3.13 -11.74 3.74
N TRP A 346 3.90 -11.05 2.90
CA TRP A 346 4.13 -11.44 1.51
C TRP A 346 5.53 -11.01 1.06
N LEU A 347 5.98 -11.54 -0.07
CA LEU A 347 7.23 -11.13 -0.69
C LEU A 347 7.00 -9.88 -1.57
N GLY A 348 7.98 -8.98 -1.58
CA GLY A 348 7.93 -7.78 -2.43
C GLY A 348 7.68 -6.49 -1.67
N SER A 349 7.00 -5.56 -2.34
CA SER A 349 6.68 -4.21 -1.86
C SER A 349 5.44 -4.20 -0.96
N PRO A 350 5.34 -3.28 0.01
CA PRO A 350 4.12 -3.14 0.82
C PRO A 350 2.89 -2.66 0.02
N LEU A 351 3.06 -2.10 -1.17
CA LEU A 351 1.95 -1.63 -2.02
C LEU A 351 1.43 -2.67 -3.00
N THR A 352 2.22 -3.69 -3.31
CA THR A 352 1.86 -4.77 -4.24
C THR A 352 1.71 -6.06 -3.48
N LEU A 353 0.47 -6.51 -3.32
CA LEU A 353 0.18 -7.77 -2.67
C LEU A 353 0.58 -8.93 -3.60
N ASP A 354 1.60 -9.68 -3.22
CA ASP A 354 1.91 -10.95 -3.87
C ASP A 354 1.10 -12.06 -3.23
N PHE A 355 -0.05 -12.37 -3.84
CA PHE A 355 -0.96 -13.40 -3.33
C PHE A 355 -0.32 -14.78 -3.30
N ALA A 356 0.60 -15.10 -4.23
CA ALA A 356 1.24 -16.42 -4.29
C ALA A 356 2.15 -16.70 -3.09
N SER A 357 2.81 -15.69 -2.54
CA SER A 357 3.66 -15.81 -1.35
C SER A 357 2.95 -15.45 -0.05
N MET A 358 1.69 -14.99 -0.13
CA MET A 358 0.95 -14.51 1.04
C MET A 358 0.81 -15.59 2.11
N SER A 359 1.06 -15.20 3.34
CA SER A 359 0.90 -16.05 4.53
C SER A 359 0.40 -15.21 5.71
N GLY A 360 -0.35 -15.83 6.63
CA GLY A 360 -0.86 -15.11 7.78
C GLY A 360 -2.10 -15.71 8.41
N GLN A 361 -2.77 -14.90 9.22
CA GLN A 361 -4.01 -15.27 9.90
C GLN A 361 -4.96 -14.08 9.88
N VAL A 362 -6.23 -14.34 9.58
CA VAL A 362 -7.29 -13.33 9.54
C VAL A 362 -8.49 -13.84 10.32
N LYS A 363 -9.00 -13.01 11.22
CA LYS A 363 -10.28 -13.22 11.92
C LYS A 363 -11.34 -12.35 11.30
N VAL A 364 -12.49 -12.93 11.04
CA VAL A 364 -13.65 -12.25 10.48
C VAL A 364 -14.80 -12.33 11.49
N ASN A 365 -15.41 -11.19 11.76
CA ASN A 365 -16.66 -11.10 12.53
C ASN A 365 -17.50 -9.96 11.98
N VAL A 366 -18.56 -10.31 11.24
CA VAL A 366 -19.51 -9.36 10.63
C VAL A 366 -20.91 -9.72 11.06
N GLU A 367 -21.72 -8.74 11.43
CA GLU A 367 -23.08 -8.87 11.93
C GLU A 367 -24.07 -8.14 11.04
N ALA A 368 -25.30 -8.62 11.01
CA ALA A 368 -26.46 -7.98 10.40
C ALA A 368 -26.26 -7.56 8.93
N GLY A 369 -25.96 -8.50 8.06
CA GLY A 369 -25.79 -8.27 6.63
C GLY A 369 -26.65 -9.17 5.76
N GLN A 370 -26.65 -8.87 4.45
CA GLN A 370 -27.34 -9.67 3.45
C GLN A 370 -26.46 -9.83 2.22
N PHE A 371 -26.15 -11.07 1.83
CA PHE A 371 -25.56 -11.36 0.53
C PHE A 371 -26.63 -11.20 -0.55
N LEU A 372 -26.37 -10.32 -1.51
CA LEU A 372 -27.26 -10.06 -2.64
C LEU A 372 -26.90 -10.96 -3.82
N LYS A 373 -27.84 -11.14 -4.77
CA LYS A 373 -27.53 -11.72 -6.07
C LYS A 373 -26.57 -10.76 -6.79
N ALA A 374 -25.30 -11.10 -6.86
CA ALA A 374 -24.30 -10.32 -7.55
C ALA A 374 -23.99 -10.93 -8.92
N ASP A 375 -23.77 -10.04 -9.90
CA ASP A 375 -23.26 -10.44 -11.20
C ASP A 375 -21.84 -11.00 -11.03
N PRO A 376 -21.47 -12.17 -11.59
CA PRO A 376 -20.20 -12.86 -11.30
C PRO A 376 -18.93 -12.04 -11.57
N GLY A 377 -19.04 -10.98 -12.38
CA GLY A 377 -17.87 -10.22 -12.83
C GLY A 377 -17.17 -9.37 -11.76
N ALA A 378 -17.89 -8.78 -10.81
CA ALA A 378 -17.33 -7.79 -9.87
C ALA A 378 -17.09 -8.34 -8.46
N ALA A 379 -17.75 -9.44 -8.10
CA ALA A 379 -17.75 -9.98 -6.74
C ALA A 379 -17.09 -11.35 -6.63
N ARG A 380 -16.08 -11.65 -7.46
CA ARG A 380 -15.41 -12.96 -7.51
C ARG A 380 -14.95 -13.44 -6.15
N LEU A 381 -14.37 -12.56 -5.31
CA LEU A 381 -13.98 -12.88 -3.93
C LEU A 381 -15.15 -13.27 -3.03
N LEU A 382 -16.35 -12.75 -3.30
CA LEU A 382 -17.55 -13.03 -2.52
C LEU A 382 -18.37 -14.19 -3.11
N GLY A 383 -18.07 -14.62 -4.35
CA GLY A 383 -18.64 -15.81 -4.98
C GLY A 383 -18.40 -17.06 -4.14
N VAL A 384 -17.25 -17.16 -3.45
CA VAL A 384 -16.93 -18.23 -2.49
C VAL A 384 -17.94 -18.31 -1.34
N LEU A 385 -18.47 -17.18 -0.92
CA LEU A 385 -19.41 -17.06 0.20
C LEU A 385 -20.87 -17.01 -0.25
N SER A 386 -21.10 -16.82 -1.56
CA SER A 386 -22.45 -16.78 -2.10
C SER A 386 -22.98 -18.19 -2.31
N LEU A 387 -23.92 -18.59 -1.47
CA LEU A 387 -24.67 -19.86 -1.60
C LEU A 387 -25.51 -19.94 -2.88
N GLN A 388 -25.45 -18.95 -3.76
CA GLN A 388 -26.22 -18.86 -5.02
C GLN A 388 -25.81 -19.92 -6.05
N ALA A 389 -24.60 -20.50 -5.91
CA ALA A 389 -24.14 -21.58 -6.77
C ALA A 389 -24.78 -22.95 -6.45
N LEU A 390 -25.53 -23.04 -5.35
CA LEU A 390 -26.26 -24.28 -5.04
C LEU A 390 -27.29 -24.56 -6.14
N PRO A 391 -27.25 -25.74 -6.79
CA PRO A 391 -28.13 -26.06 -7.90
C PRO A 391 -29.61 -25.89 -7.52
N ARG A 392 -30.38 -25.20 -8.33
CA ARG A 392 -31.83 -24.95 -8.11
C ARG A 392 -32.64 -26.20 -7.79
N ARG A 393 -32.16 -27.38 -8.21
CA ARG A 393 -32.84 -28.68 -8.00
C ARG A 393 -32.68 -29.24 -6.58
N LEU A 394 -31.72 -28.70 -5.80
CA LEU A 394 -31.46 -29.14 -4.40
C LEU A 394 -32.12 -28.21 -3.37
N LEU A 395 -32.71 -27.10 -3.80
CA LEU A 395 -33.31 -26.06 -2.97
C LEU A 395 -34.84 -26.12 -2.92
N PHE A 396 -35.46 -27.29 -3.18
CA PHE A 396 -36.93 -27.40 -3.36
C PHE A 396 -37.75 -26.84 -2.19
N ASP A 397 -37.20 -26.78 -0.97
CA ASP A 397 -37.90 -26.25 0.21
C ASP A 397 -37.41 -24.84 0.66
N PHE A 398 -36.42 -24.24 -0.06
CA PHE A 398 -35.81 -22.96 0.34
C PHE A 398 -35.85 -21.91 -0.78
N ARG A 399 -36.70 -22.05 -1.79
CA ARG A 399 -36.77 -21.13 -2.94
C ARG A 399 -36.94 -19.68 -2.54
N ASP A 400 -37.83 -19.42 -1.60
CA ASP A 400 -38.20 -18.07 -1.17
C ASP A 400 -37.08 -17.38 -0.37
N VAL A 401 -36.17 -18.19 0.25
CA VAL A 401 -35.07 -17.70 1.11
C VAL A 401 -33.91 -17.13 0.29
N PHE A 402 -33.69 -17.67 -0.91
CA PHE A 402 -32.54 -17.34 -1.74
C PHE A 402 -32.89 -16.48 -2.97
N GLU A 403 -34.17 -16.23 -3.24
CA GLU A 403 -34.58 -15.39 -4.38
C GLU A 403 -34.12 -13.93 -4.23
N GLU A 404 -34.11 -13.39 -3.01
CA GLU A 404 -33.64 -12.02 -2.68
C GLU A 404 -32.21 -11.96 -2.13
N GLY A 405 -31.48 -13.11 -2.04
CA GLY A 405 -30.20 -13.24 -1.40
C GLY A 405 -30.29 -13.82 0.02
N PHE A 406 -29.17 -14.01 0.70
CA PHE A 406 -29.11 -14.62 2.03
C PHE A 406 -28.83 -13.56 3.09
N ALA A 407 -29.81 -13.30 3.96
CA ALA A 407 -29.64 -12.44 5.13
C ALA A 407 -29.00 -13.23 6.28
N PHE A 408 -28.01 -12.64 6.95
CA PHE A 408 -27.33 -13.22 8.09
C PHE A 408 -27.28 -12.27 9.28
N ASP A 409 -27.45 -12.84 10.47
CA ASP A 409 -27.27 -12.14 11.74
C ASP A 409 -25.79 -12.06 12.13
N SER A 410 -25.03 -13.10 11.81
CA SER A 410 -23.60 -13.15 12.05
C SER A 410 -22.85 -13.99 11.01
N PHE A 411 -21.67 -13.52 10.63
CA PHE A 411 -20.68 -14.22 9.80
C PHE A 411 -19.32 -14.12 10.47
N SER A 412 -18.78 -15.25 10.93
CA SER A 412 -17.54 -15.27 11.73
C SER A 412 -16.70 -16.51 11.46
N GLY A 413 -15.39 -16.38 11.66
CA GLY A 413 -14.44 -17.48 11.57
C GLY A 413 -13.00 -17.01 11.51
N ASP A 414 -12.10 -17.98 11.47
CA ASP A 414 -10.66 -17.81 11.37
C ASP A 414 -10.16 -18.37 10.04
N LEU A 415 -9.31 -17.61 9.39
CA LEU A 415 -8.64 -17.96 8.13
C LEU A 415 -7.15 -18.05 8.39
N ARG A 416 -6.51 -19.15 8.02
CA ARG A 416 -5.05 -19.29 7.97
C ARG A 416 -4.61 -19.31 6.52
N ILE A 417 -3.75 -18.37 6.15
CA ILE A 417 -3.23 -18.25 4.79
C ILE A 417 -1.80 -18.82 4.77
N ALA A 418 -1.52 -19.70 3.83
CA ALA A 418 -0.21 -20.27 3.61
C ALA A 418 0.06 -20.34 2.09
N GLN A 419 1.09 -19.63 1.61
CA GLN A 419 1.45 -19.58 0.19
C GLN A 419 0.24 -19.26 -0.73
N GLY A 420 -0.53 -18.26 -0.36
CA GLY A 420 -1.69 -17.80 -1.12
C GLY A 420 -2.95 -18.66 -0.97
N VAL A 421 -2.89 -19.78 -0.24
CA VAL A 421 -4.06 -20.62 0.02
C VAL A 421 -4.61 -20.33 1.41
N ALA A 422 -5.85 -19.88 1.47
CA ALA A 422 -6.59 -19.62 2.69
C ALA A 422 -7.31 -20.90 3.14
N HIS A 423 -7.06 -21.34 4.37
CA HIS A 423 -7.67 -22.49 5.01
C HIS A 423 -8.57 -22.05 6.14
N THR A 424 -9.73 -22.68 6.30
CA THR A 424 -10.63 -22.49 7.42
C THR A 424 -11.24 -23.82 7.88
N THR A 425 -11.51 -23.92 9.17
CA THR A 425 -12.19 -25.07 9.77
C THR A 425 -13.43 -24.67 10.56
N ASN A 426 -13.68 -23.36 10.72
CA ASN A 426 -14.70 -22.83 11.62
C ASN A 426 -15.47 -21.63 11.06
N LEU A 427 -15.45 -21.44 9.72
CA LEU A 427 -16.22 -20.35 9.12
C LEU A 427 -17.71 -20.64 9.25
N ARG A 428 -18.43 -19.72 9.84
CA ARG A 428 -19.85 -19.87 10.19
C ARG A 428 -20.64 -18.64 9.80
N MET A 429 -21.78 -18.90 9.21
CA MET A 429 -22.80 -17.90 8.91
C MET A 429 -24.11 -18.31 9.59
N ARG A 430 -24.69 -17.42 10.37
CA ARG A 430 -26.00 -17.61 10.98
C ARG A 430 -26.98 -16.65 10.35
N GLY A 431 -28.07 -17.16 9.83
CA GLY A 431 -29.22 -16.38 9.34
C GLY A 431 -30.50 -16.79 10.07
N VAL A 432 -31.59 -16.10 9.76
CA VAL A 432 -32.93 -16.34 10.39
C VAL A 432 -33.44 -17.75 10.13
N GLN A 433 -33.07 -18.36 9.00
CA GLN A 433 -33.65 -19.61 8.53
C GLN A 433 -32.67 -20.79 8.55
N ALA A 434 -31.37 -20.52 8.62
CA ALA A 434 -30.35 -21.58 8.62
C ALA A 434 -29.04 -21.10 9.24
N VAL A 435 -28.29 -22.08 9.74
CA VAL A 435 -26.87 -21.94 10.06
C VAL A 435 -26.06 -22.64 8.98
N VAL A 436 -25.10 -21.93 8.40
CA VAL A 436 -24.18 -22.45 7.39
C VAL A 436 -22.79 -22.54 7.98
N LEU A 437 -22.19 -23.73 7.91
CA LEU A 437 -20.83 -24.01 8.37
C LEU A 437 -19.99 -24.36 7.16
N MET A 438 -18.78 -23.82 7.10
CA MET A 438 -17.85 -24.03 5.98
C MET A 438 -16.46 -24.38 6.52
N GLU A 439 -15.86 -25.41 5.95
CA GLU A 439 -14.46 -25.78 6.13
C GLU A 439 -13.81 -26.11 4.79
N GLY A 440 -12.52 -25.93 4.67
CA GLY A 440 -11.78 -26.23 3.46
C GLY A 440 -10.76 -25.15 3.12
N GLN A 441 -10.52 -24.97 1.82
CA GLN A 441 -9.49 -24.09 1.32
C GLN A 441 -9.93 -23.28 0.11
N ALA A 442 -9.27 -22.12 -0.09
CA ALA A 442 -9.43 -21.27 -1.25
C ALA A 442 -8.06 -20.73 -1.69
N ASP A 443 -7.69 -20.94 -2.96
CA ASP A 443 -6.49 -20.36 -3.57
C ASP A 443 -6.82 -18.94 -4.06
N ILE A 444 -6.24 -17.93 -3.40
CA ILE A 444 -6.52 -16.52 -3.67
C ILE A 444 -5.94 -16.10 -5.03
N GLY A 445 -4.77 -16.62 -5.39
CA GLY A 445 -4.09 -16.26 -6.64
C GLY A 445 -4.74 -16.89 -7.87
N ARG A 446 -5.24 -18.12 -7.74
CA ARG A 446 -5.92 -18.86 -8.82
C ARG A 446 -7.43 -18.62 -8.85
N GLU A 447 -7.98 -17.94 -7.84
CA GLU A 447 -9.41 -17.72 -7.66
C GLU A 447 -10.20 -19.04 -7.69
N THR A 448 -9.72 -20.08 -7.00
CA THR A 448 -10.36 -21.39 -6.91
C THR A 448 -10.67 -21.75 -5.46
N GLN A 449 -11.59 -22.69 -5.27
CA GLN A 449 -12.04 -23.14 -3.95
C GLN A 449 -12.26 -24.64 -3.91
N ASP A 450 -12.18 -25.18 -2.70
CA ASP A 450 -12.49 -26.54 -2.33
C ASP A 450 -13.04 -26.54 -0.90
N LEU A 451 -14.35 -26.44 -0.78
CA LEU A 451 -15.05 -26.21 0.49
C LEU A 451 -16.08 -27.29 0.75
N ARG A 452 -16.13 -27.76 1.97
CA ARG A 452 -17.26 -28.51 2.52
C ARG A 452 -18.20 -27.55 3.22
N VAL A 453 -19.45 -27.53 2.78
CA VAL A 453 -20.51 -26.66 3.29
C VAL A 453 -21.59 -27.51 3.91
N VAL A 454 -21.99 -27.16 5.15
CA VAL A 454 -23.09 -27.82 5.85
C VAL A 454 -24.14 -26.79 6.17
N VAL A 455 -25.36 -27.04 5.70
CA VAL A 455 -26.52 -26.18 5.94
C VAL A 455 -27.44 -26.88 6.94
N VAL A 456 -27.68 -26.24 8.08
CA VAL A 456 -28.57 -26.71 9.14
C VAL A 456 -29.77 -25.77 9.21
N PRO A 457 -30.98 -26.18 8.76
CA PRO A 457 -32.17 -25.32 8.84
C PRO A 457 -32.63 -25.13 10.28
N GLU A 458 -33.09 -23.94 10.63
CA GLU A 458 -33.76 -23.67 11.90
C GLU A 458 -35.27 -24.00 11.79
N ILE A 459 -35.66 -25.16 12.31
CA ILE A 459 -37.04 -25.70 12.17
C ILE A 459 -38.02 -25.09 13.21
N ASN A 460 -37.54 -24.42 14.26
CA ASN A 460 -38.39 -23.78 15.28
C ASN A 460 -37.72 -22.56 15.92
N ALA A 461 -38.32 -21.40 15.74
CA ALA A 461 -37.82 -20.11 16.21
C ALA A 461 -37.79 -19.91 17.75
N GLY A 462 -38.39 -20.81 18.54
CA GLY A 462 -38.59 -20.58 19.98
C GLY A 462 -37.62 -21.27 20.94
N THR A 463 -37.00 -22.39 20.57
CA THR A 463 -36.16 -23.18 21.49
C THR A 463 -34.75 -23.50 20.98
N ALA A 464 -34.48 -23.31 19.70
CA ALA A 464 -33.20 -23.66 19.08
C ALA A 464 -32.11 -22.59 19.28
N SER A 465 -32.48 -21.32 19.45
CA SER A 465 -31.56 -20.19 19.58
C SER A 465 -30.62 -20.31 20.80
N LEU A 466 -31.10 -20.88 21.92
CA LEU A 466 -30.28 -21.05 23.12
C LEU A 466 -29.28 -22.21 23.03
N ALA A 467 -29.57 -23.24 22.23
CA ALA A 467 -28.66 -24.40 22.09
C ALA A 467 -27.42 -24.09 21.21
N TYR A 468 -27.54 -23.16 20.26
CA TYR A 468 -26.44 -22.77 19.37
C TYR A 468 -25.54 -21.66 19.95
N ALA A 469 -26.01 -20.93 20.94
CA ALA A 469 -25.24 -19.86 21.61
C ALA A 469 -24.06 -20.41 22.45
N VAL A 470 -24.06 -21.70 22.79
CA VAL A 470 -23.04 -22.34 23.66
C VAL A 470 -21.94 -23.04 22.85
N ILE A 471 -21.97 -22.99 21.51
CA ILE A 471 -20.97 -23.67 20.69
C ILE A 471 -19.70 -22.85 20.66
N ASN A 472 -18.62 -23.41 21.24
CA ASN A 472 -17.30 -22.82 21.22
C ASN A 472 -16.82 -22.60 19.76
N PRO A 473 -16.49 -21.36 19.33
CA PRO A 473 -16.06 -21.07 17.97
C PRO A 473 -14.75 -21.76 17.54
N ALA A 474 -13.99 -22.32 18.49
CA ALA A 474 -12.76 -23.04 18.22
C ALA A 474 -12.95 -24.50 17.78
N ILE A 475 -14.21 -24.99 17.73
CA ILE A 475 -14.52 -26.38 17.39
C ILE A 475 -14.69 -26.51 15.87
N GLY A 476 -13.90 -27.36 15.23
CA GLY A 476 -14.02 -27.67 13.80
C GLY A 476 -15.33 -28.39 13.44
N LEU A 477 -15.70 -28.37 12.16
CA LEU A 477 -16.98 -28.88 11.63
C LEU A 477 -17.25 -30.34 12.03
N GLY A 478 -16.26 -31.22 12.00
CA GLY A 478 -16.42 -32.64 12.38
C GLY A 478 -16.85 -32.82 13.82
N THR A 479 -16.23 -32.09 14.75
CA THR A 479 -16.57 -32.12 16.18
C THR A 479 -17.92 -31.49 16.44
N PHE A 480 -18.26 -30.41 15.72
CA PHE A 480 -19.57 -29.76 15.78
C PHE A 480 -20.69 -30.71 15.35
N LEU A 481 -20.52 -31.37 14.21
CA LEU A 481 -21.49 -32.34 13.71
C LEU A 481 -21.67 -33.53 14.67
N ALA A 482 -20.58 -34.03 15.25
CA ALA A 482 -20.66 -35.10 16.25
C ALA A 482 -21.47 -34.64 17.48
N GLN A 483 -21.25 -33.42 17.98
CA GLN A 483 -22.00 -32.86 19.11
C GLN A 483 -23.46 -32.58 18.78
N LEU A 484 -23.74 -32.10 17.56
CA LEU A 484 -25.09 -31.82 17.07
C LEU A 484 -25.91 -33.11 17.01
N PHE A 485 -25.36 -34.18 16.43
CA PHE A 485 -26.04 -35.47 16.25
C PHE A 485 -26.18 -36.26 17.57
N LEU A 486 -25.22 -36.16 18.46
CA LEU A 486 -25.32 -36.77 19.77
C LEU A 486 -26.41 -36.12 20.67
N ARG A 487 -26.70 -34.85 20.46
CA ARG A 487 -27.67 -34.10 21.27
C ARG A 487 -29.09 -34.11 20.74
N ARG A 488 -29.30 -34.26 19.40
CA ARG A 488 -30.63 -34.20 18.77
C ARG A 488 -30.73 -35.02 17.48
N PRO A 489 -31.21 -36.24 17.49
CA PRO A 489 -31.38 -37.04 16.26
C PRO A 489 -32.38 -36.46 15.25
N LEU A 490 -33.29 -35.60 15.67
CA LEU A 490 -34.29 -34.93 14.78
C LEU A 490 -33.68 -33.86 13.86
N SER A 491 -32.49 -33.32 14.17
CA SER A 491 -31.80 -32.36 13.30
C SER A 491 -31.03 -33.03 12.14
N GLU A 492 -30.90 -34.35 12.17
CA GLU A 492 -30.22 -35.13 11.15
C GLU A 492 -31.01 -35.15 9.85
N ALA A 493 -32.34 -35.21 9.91
CA ALA A 493 -33.23 -35.31 8.74
C ALA A 493 -33.27 -34.02 7.88
N GLY A 494 -32.92 -32.85 8.47
CA GLY A 494 -32.91 -31.55 7.75
C GLY A 494 -31.54 -31.07 7.32
N THR A 495 -30.45 -31.66 7.80
CA THR A 495 -29.08 -31.19 7.52
C THR A 495 -28.62 -31.62 6.14
N ARG A 496 -28.17 -30.67 5.32
CA ARG A 496 -27.64 -30.91 3.99
C ARG A 496 -26.14 -30.62 3.95
N GLN A 497 -25.40 -31.45 3.24
CA GLN A 497 -23.95 -31.31 3.05
C GLN A 497 -23.63 -31.17 1.57
N PHE A 498 -22.73 -30.24 1.26
CA PHE A 498 -22.32 -29.95 -0.10
C PHE A 498 -20.79 -29.89 -0.17
N HIS A 499 -20.27 -30.30 -1.30
CA HIS A 499 -18.89 -30.05 -1.73
C HIS A 499 -18.93 -28.94 -2.78
N VAL A 500 -18.23 -27.83 -2.53
CA VAL A 500 -18.16 -26.68 -3.43
C VAL A 500 -16.73 -26.55 -3.93
N SER A 501 -16.52 -26.78 -5.21
CA SER A 501 -15.17 -26.80 -5.83
C SER A 501 -15.10 -25.97 -7.09
N GLY A 502 -13.88 -25.75 -7.61
CA GLY A 502 -13.66 -25.06 -8.88
C GLY A 502 -13.48 -23.53 -8.76
N PRO A 503 -13.53 -22.81 -9.89
CA PRO A 503 -13.25 -21.36 -9.92
C PRO A 503 -14.38 -20.55 -9.26
N TRP A 504 -14.01 -19.38 -8.68
CA TRP A 504 -14.98 -18.51 -8.01
C TRP A 504 -16.08 -17.98 -8.94
N GLY A 505 -15.78 -17.84 -10.23
CA GLY A 505 -16.75 -17.37 -11.23
C GLY A 505 -17.75 -18.42 -11.69
N ASP A 506 -17.44 -19.71 -11.53
CA ASP A 506 -18.29 -20.84 -11.94
C ASP A 506 -18.06 -22.04 -11.00
N PRO A 507 -18.52 -21.96 -9.73
CA PRO A 507 -18.33 -23.00 -8.75
C PRO A 507 -19.17 -24.24 -9.05
N GLN A 508 -18.56 -25.42 -8.94
CA GLN A 508 -19.23 -26.72 -9.01
C GLN A 508 -19.75 -27.10 -7.61
N VAL A 509 -21.02 -27.44 -7.52
CA VAL A 509 -21.65 -27.80 -6.24
C VAL A 509 -22.24 -29.21 -6.35
N GLU A 510 -21.72 -30.10 -5.54
CA GLU A 510 -22.16 -31.49 -5.42
C GLU A 510 -22.77 -31.75 -4.05
N ALA A 511 -23.96 -32.36 -4.00
CA ALA A 511 -24.56 -32.80 -2.75
C ALA A 511 -23.86 -34.07 -2.26
N ILE A 512 -23.41 -34.06 -1.01
CA ILE A 512 -22.86 -35.26 -0.35
C ILE A 512 -24.03 -36.05 0.24
N VAL A 513 -24.46 -37.08 -0.49
CA VAL A 513 -25.52 -37.99 -0.04
C VAL A 513 -24.95 -39.01 0.94
N ARG A 514 -25.46 -39.03 2.18
CA ARG A 514 -25.12 -40.12 3.13
C ARG A 514 -25.82 -41.40 2.68
N LYS A 515 -25.09 -42.51 2.68
CA LYS A 515 -25.55 -43.87 2.29
C LYS A 515 -26.73 -44.42 3.14
N ASN A 516 -27.23 -43.66 4.13
CA ASN A 516 -28.29 -44.06 5.07
C ASN A 516 -29.53 -43.12 5.01
N ASP A 517 -29.82 -42.49 3.88
CA ASP A 517 -31.05 -41.70 3.75
C ASP A 517 -32.21 -42.65 3.32
N PRO A 518 -33.15 -43.04 4.22
CA PRO A 518 -34.23 -43.98 3.90
C PRO A 518 -35.26 -43.39 2.92
N ALA A 519 -35.14 -42.14 2.52
CA ALA A 519 -36.09 -41.46 1.62
C ALA A 519 -35.78 -41.67 0.11
N LEU A 520 -34.67 -42.31 -0.26
CA LEU A 520 -34.28 -42.52 -1.66
C LEU A 520 -34.25 -44.00 -2.12
N THR A 521 -34.56 -44.96 -1.26
CA THR A 521 -34.76 -46.36 -1.63
C THR A 521 -36.27 -46.63 -1.76
N GLY A 522 -36.90 -46.05 -2.78
CA GLY A 522 -38.23 -46.44 -3.22
C GLY A 522 -38.16 -47.69 -4.07
N GLU A 523 -37.92 -48.85 -3.49
CA GLU A 523 -38.29 -50.13 -4.04
C GLU A 523 -39.44 -50.73 -3.25
N PRO A 524 -40.52 -51.22 -3.87
CA PRO A 524 -41.64 -51.79 -3.15
C PRO A 524 -41.25 -53.14 -2.53
N ARG A 525 -41.37 -53.22 -1.23
CA ARG A 525 -41.18 -54.45 -0.44
C ARG A 525 -42.26 -55.45 -0.81
N VAL A 526 -41.92 -56.43 -1.62
CA VAL A 526 -42.74 -57.64 -1.79
C VAL A 526 -42.45 -58.56 -0.60
N GLU A 527 -43.45 -58.79 0.24
CA GLU A 527 -43.44 -59.82 1.25
C GLU A 527 -43.46 -61.19 0.60
N PRO A 528 -42.67 -62.18 1.07
CA PRO A 528 -43.00 -63.57 0.89
C PRO A 528 -43.46 -64.23 2.18
N ALA A 529 -44.55 -64.99 2.00
CA ALA A 529 -45.28 -65.76 3.01
C ALA A 529 -44.48 -66.94 3.60
N THR A 530 -44.73 -67.14 4.94
CA THR A 530 -44.84 -68.38 5.73
C THR A 530 -44.02 -69.63 5.40
N ALA A 531 -43.16 -69.99 6.38
CA ALA A 531 -42.91 -71.25 7.16
C ALA A 531 -42.85 -72.64 6.44
N PRO A 532 -42.26 -73.74 6.99
CA PRO A 532 -42.08 -74.08 8.42
C PRO A 532 -40.70 -74.74 8.82
N VAL A 533 -40.54 -74.87 10.11
CA VAL A 533 -39.54 -75.66 10.88
C VAL A 533 -39.75 -77.14 10.61
N PRO A 534 -38.68 -78.11 10.69
CA PRO A 534 -38.32 -78.65 11.96
C PRO A 534 -36.85 -79.16 12.17
N THR A 535 -36.48 -79.13 13.44
CA THR A 535 -35.80 -80.10 14.31
C THR A 535 -34.45 -80.72 13.99
N SER A 536 -33.57 -80.69 15.04
CA SER A 536 -32.82 -81.77 15.68
C SER A 536 -31.40 -82.05 15.27
N GLY A 537 -30.56 -82.18 16.32
CA GLY A 537 -29.42 -83.10 16.46
C GLY A 537 -28.07 -82.42 16.65
N ALA A 538 -27.71 -82.12 17.87
CA ALA A 538 -26.89 -82.89 18.82
C ALA A 538 -25.40 -83.01 18.42
N THR A 539 -24.58 -82.62 19.35
CA THR A 539 -23.43 -83.28 19.97
C THR A 539 -22.01 -82.75 19.73
N ALA A 540 -21.44 -82.38 20.86
CA ALA A 540 -20.11 -82.66 21.43
C ALA A 540 -18.93 -81.72 21.10
N ALA A 541 -18.49 -81.11 22.19
CA ALA A 541 -17.12 -80.67 22.48
C ALA A 541 -16.18 -81.87 22.57
N PRO A 542 -14.86 -81.86 22.89
CA PRO A 542 -14.14 -80.76 23.58
C PRO A 542 -12.62 -80.58 23.19
N ALA A 543 -12.02 -79.65 23.88
CA ALA A 543 -10.68 -79.67 24.53
C ALA A 543 -9.41 -79.34 23.71
N GLY A 544 -8.63 -78.49 24.31
CA GLY A 544 -7.19 -78.49 24.16
C GLY A 544 -6.50 -77.12 24.29
N ALA A 545 -6.25 -76.69 25.53
CA ALA A 545 -5.20 -75.71 25.86
C ALA A 545 -3.99 -76.53 26.43
N PRO A 546 -2.93 -75.86 26.86
CA PRO A 546 -1.94 -74.88 26.43
C PRO A 546 -0.51 -75.53 26.41
N PRO A 547 0.65 -75.03 26.72
CA PRO A 547 1.18 -73.71 27.11
C PRO A 547 2.58 -73.37 26.53
N GLY A 548 3.14 -72.24 26.92
CA GLY A 548 4.60 -72.12 27.12
C GLY A 548 5.26 -70.86 26.66
N LYS A 549 5.50 -69.90 27.55
CA LYS A 549 6.78 -69.40 28.11
C LYS A 549 7.91 -69.20 27.10
N SER A 550 8.65 -68.07 27.05
CA SER A 550 9.39 -67.41 28.11
C SER A 550 10.19 -66.21 27.48
N ASN A 551 10.27 -65.16 28.18
CA ASN A 551 11.49 -64.54 28.73
C ASN A 551 12.48 -63.72 27.86
N ARG A 552 12.72 -62.59 28.40
CA ARG A 552 13.92 -61.79 28.74
C ARG A 552 14.15 -60.56 27.84
N ALA A 553 13.98 -59.41 28.44
CA ALA A 553 14.91 -58.62 29.29
C ALA A 553 15.97 -57.95 28.39
N SER A 554 16.17 -56.69 28.36
CA SER A 554 16.71 -55.80 29.38
C SER A 554 17.07 -54.43 28.85
N THR A 555 17.01 -53.48 29.75
CA THR A 555 17.86 -52.30 29.96
C THR A 555 17.73 -51.18 28.92
N GLY A 556 17.31 -49.96 29.22
CA GLY A 556 17.64 -49.15 30.40
C GLY A 556 18.52 -48.00 29.97
N ALA A 557 18.02 -46.80 29.98
CA ALA A 557 18.77 -45.62 30.41
C ALA A 557 17.88 -44.37 30.34
N ALA A 558 17.60 -43.86 31.52
CA ALA A 558 17.12 -42.49 31.75
C ALA A 558 18.32 -41.53 31.66
N VAL A 559 18.12 -40.35 31.04
CA VAL A 559 18.98 -39.21 31.35
C VAL A 559 18.12 -37.97 31.53
N ALA A 560 18.42 -37.32 32.62
CA ALA A 560 17.79 -36.26 33.35
C ALA A 560 17.77 -34.91 32.63
N LEU A 561 16.79 -34.08 33.02
CA LEU A 561 16.76 -32.64 32.97
C LEU A 561 17.85 -32.01 33.83
N PRO A 562 18.31 -30.82 33.52
CA PRO A 562 18.73 -29.90 34.59
C PRO A 562 17.86 -28.65 34.70
N ALA A 563 17.75 -28.25 35.95
CA ALA A 563 16.97 -27.19 36.55
C ALA A 563 17.47 -25.78 36.22
N GLU A 564 16.56 -24.84 36.39
CA GLU A 564 16.80 -23.39 36.57
C GLU A 564 17.85 -23.06 37.64
N PRO A 565 18.41 -21.89 37.60
CA PRO A 565 18.65 -21.17 38.84
C PRO A 565 17.96 -19.82 38.93
N ALA A 566 17.54 -19.55 40.14
CA ALA A 566 16.84 -18.42 40.67
C ALA A 566 17.66 -17.14 40.72
N ALA A 567 16.92 -16.08 40.91
CA ALA A 567 17.25 -14.67 41.11
C ALA A 567 18.37 -14.36 42.13
N SER A 568 19.07 -13.25 41.90
CA SER A 568 19.52 -12.40 42.98
C SER A 568 19.54 -10.92 42.57
N HIS A 569 18.93 -10.12 43.41
CA HIS A 569 19.02 -8.68 43.58
C HIS A 569 20.45 -8.16 43.67
N GLN A 570 20.74 -6.97 43.13
CA GLN A 570 21.18 -5.79 43.88
C GLN A 570 21.41 -4.59 42.94
N ALA A 571 20.81 -3.53 43.35
CA ALA A 571 21.00 -2.12 43.35
C ALA A 571 22.42 -1.56 43.05
N GLN A 572 22.50 -0.64 42.09
CA GLN A 572 22.97 0.76 42.26
C GLN A 572 22.59 1.54 41.02
#